data_3c1ec46cbfa6b772d4d21f9c19f606de
#
_entry.id   3c1ec46cbfa6b772d4d21f9c19f606de
#
_cell.length_a   1.000
_cell.length_b   1.000
_cell.length_c   1.000
_cell.angle_alpha   90.00
_cell.angle_beta   90.00
_cell.angle_gamma   90.00
#
_symmetry.space_group_name_H-M   'P 1'
#
loop_
_entity.id
_entity.type
_entity.pdbx_description
1 polymer ?
#
loop_
_entity_poly.entity_id
_entity_poly.type
_entity_poly.pdbx_seq_one_letter_code
_entity_poly.pdbx_strand_id
1 'polypeptide(L)'
;NLSDLRFTVDQKNDMQLVEYVFKNFNNNFKWEKLIKSQKIKKMSSLNQELIKRDEGASMPLGQKMWLRAKNIIPGGTMLFSKNPDLFLPKKWPSYFTKAKGCHIWDLENKKYLDMSFMGVGTNILGYANPKIDNQVIKSIKNSNMSTLNSKYEIFLAEKLIEIHKWADMARFARTGGEANSIAIRLAKSFL
;
A
#
# COMPACT_ATOMS: atom_id res chain seq x y z
N ASN A 1 9.37 -6.68 -29.91
CA ASN A 1 9.02 -6.48 -28.51
C ASN A 1 8.88 -4.98 -28.26
N LEU A 2 7.70 -4.53 -27.78
CA LEU A 2 7.40 -3.11 -27.54
C LEU A 2 7.83 -2.66 -26.13
N SER A 3 8.31 -3.58 -25.30
CA SER A 3 8.78 -3.31 -23.93
C SER A 3 10.00 -2.39 -23.88
N ASP A 4 10.71 -2.24 -25.02
CA ASP A 4 11.92 -1.42 -25.08
C ASP A 4 11.63 0.04 -25.48
N LEU A 5 10.35 0.36 -25.76
CA LEU A 5 9.94 1.71 -26.13
C LEU A 5 9.35 2.43 -24.91
N ARG A 6 10.00 3.52 -24.52
CA ARG A 6 9.57 4.39 -23.42
C ARG A 6 8.92 5.66 -23.94
N PHE A 7 7.69 5.94 -23.49
CA PHE A 7 6.92 7.14 -23.81
C PHE A 7 6.49 7.93 -22.55
N THR A 8 7.25 7.81 -21.47
CA THR A 8 7.05 8.64 -20.26
C THR A 8 7.83 9.95 -20.39
N VAL A 9 7.35 11.02 -19.76
CA VAL A 9 7.97 12.35 -19.78
C VAL A 9 8.41 12.70 -18.38
N ASP A 10 9.59 12.25 -17.99
CA ASP A 10 10.20 12.52 -16.70
C ASP A 10 11.66 12.99 -16.78
N GLN A 11 12.22 13.03 -17.99
CA GLN A 11 13.57 13.48 -18.28
C GLN A 11 13.58 14.48 -19.43
N LYS A 12 14.63 15.32 -19.49
CA LYS A 12 14.82 16.32 -20.56
C LYS A 12 14.80 15.70 -21.97
N ASN A 13 15.36 14.49 -22.12
CA ASN A 13 15.39 13.79 -23.41
C ASN A 13 14.00 13.25 -23.80
N ASP A 14 13.13 12.98 -22.84
CA ASP A 14 11.74 12.56 -23.11
C ASP A 14 10.94 13.71 -23.71
N MET A 15 11.18 14.96 -23.25
CA MET A 15 10.58 16.15 -23.85
C MET A 15 10.98 16.31 -25.33
N GLN A 16 12.24 16.06 -25.68
CA GLN A 16 12.69 16.11 -27.08
C GLN A 16 11.97 15.07 -27.95
N LEU A 17 11.72 13.87 -27.41
CA LEU A 17 10.94 12.85 -28.11
C LEU A 17 9.49 13.31 -28.32
N VAL A 18 8.86 13.89 -27.29
CA VAL A 18 7.49 14.41 -27.36
C VAL A 18 7.39 15.55 -28.37
N GLU A 19 8.29 16.53 -28.31
CA GLU A 19 8.35 17.64 -29.28
C GLU A 19 8.52 17.13 -30.70
N TYR A 20 9.39 16.14 -30.91
CA TYR A 20 9.58 15.52 -32.22
C TYR A 20 8.30 14.85 -32.72
N VAL A 21 7.60 14.12 -31.87
CA VAL A 21 6.32 13.45 -32.21
C VAL A 21 5.28 14.49 -32.61
N PHE A 22 5.06 15.52 -31.80
CA PHE A 22 4.08 16.57 -32.08
C PHE A 22 4.40 17.37 -33.33
N LYS A 23 5.69 17.61 -33.62
CA LYS A 23 6.12 18.34 -34.80
C LYS A 23 6.01 17.57 -36.12
N ASN A 24 6.11 16.22 -36.06
CA ASN A 24 6.23 15.41 -37.28
C ASN A 24 5.04 14.48 -37.54
N PHE A 25 4.11 14.36 -36.57
CA PHE A 25 2.94 13.52 -36.68
C PHE A 25 1.68 14.34 -36.39
N ASN A 26 0.69 14.27 -37.27
CA ASN A 26 -0.60 14.93 -37.06
C ASN A 26 -1.40 14.22 -35.99
N ASN A 27 -2.39 14.90 -35.36
CA ASN A 27 -3.22 14.39 -34.29
C ASN A 27 -3.98 13.07 -34.58
N ASN A 28 -4.04 12.63 -35.83
CA ASN A 28 -4.69 11.41 -36.30
C ASN A 28 -3.72 10.31 -36.76
N PHE A 29 -2.48 10.29 -36.26
CA PHE A 29 -1.54 9.24 -36.64
C PHE A 29 -1.86 7.90 -35.96
N LYS A 30 -1.62 6.79 -36.69
CA LYS A 30 -1.71 5.45 -36.11
C LYS A 30 -0.41 5.12 -35.39
N TRP A 31 -0.53 4.56 -34.19
CA TRP A 31 0.59 4.15 -33.33
C TRP A 31 1.63 3.27 -34.04
N GLU A 32 1.18 2.45 -34.99
CA GLU A 32 2.07 1.59 -35.78
C GLU A 32 3.09 2.37 -36.62
N LYS A 33 2.72 3.58 -37.11
CA LYS A 33 3.66 4.44 -37.85
C LYS A 33 4.73 5.03 -36.94
N LEU A 34 4.34 5.38 -35.71
CA LEU A 34 5.24 5.92 -34.71
C LEU A 34 6.27 4.86 -34.26
N ILE A 35 5.82 3.65 -33.97
CA ILE A 35 6.65 2.52 -33.54
C ILE A 35 7.62 2.07 -34.63
N LYS A 36 7.26 2.18 -35.93
CA LYS A 36 8.12 1.82 -37.07
C LYS A 36 9.20 2.86 -37.36
N SER A 37 9.09 4.09 -36.84
CA SER A 37 10.05 5.15 -37.08
C SER A 37 11.40 4.85 -36.42
N GLN A 38 12.45 4.72 -37.23
CA GLN A 38 13.81 4.48 -36.71
C GLN A 38 14.31 5.64 -35.83
N LYS A 39 13.90 6.89 -36.12
CA LYS A 39 14.28 8.06 -35.35
C LYS A 39 13.65 8.06 -33.96
N ILE A 40 12.39 7.63 -33.84
CA ILE A 40 11.70 7.46 -32.56
C ILE A 40 12.36 6.35 -31.75
N LYS A 41 12.69 5.21 -32.37
CA LYS A 41 13.42 4.13 -31.70
C LYS A 41 14.76 4.62 -31.15
N LYS A 42 15.52 5.39 -31.93
CA LYS A 42 16.80 5.99 -31.49
C LYS A 42 16.61 6.99 -30.36
N MET A 43 15.59 7.85 -30.42
CA MET A 43 15.32 8.83 -29.35
C MET A 43 14.83 8.16 -28.07
N SER A 44 13.98 7.14 -28.15
CA SER A 44 13.54 6.37 -26.98
C SER A 44 14.68 5.57 -26.34
N SER A 45 15.69 5.15 -27.12
CA SER A 45 16.86 4.45 -26.61
C SER A 45 17.87 5.34 -25.89
N LEU A 46 17.84 6.67 -26.10
CA LEU A 46 18.73 7.60 -25.40
C LEU A 46 18.55 7.58 -23.88
N ASN A 47 17.38 7.18 -23.40
CA ASN A 47 17.09 7.07 -21.98
C ASN A 47 17.31 5.65 -21.43
N GLN A 48 17.58 4.66 -22.29
CA GLN A 48 17.84 3.28 -21.85
C GLN A 48 19.14 3.15 -21.03
N GLU A 49 20.16 3.97 -21.32
CA GLU A 49 21.37 3.99 -20.50
C GLU A 49 21.12 4.56 -19.08
N LEU A 50 20.19 5.51 -18.97
CA LEU A 50 19.75 6.03 -17.66
C LEU A 50 18.94 4.97 -16.89
N ILE A 51 18.10 4.19 -17.58
CA ILE A 51 17.40 3.04 -17.01
C ILE A 51 18.39 1.97 -16.52
N LYS A 52 19.43 1.67 -17.31
CA LYS A 52 20.51 0.76 -16.90
C LYS A 52 21.31 1.29 -15.72
N ARG A 53 21.49 2.60 -15.58
CA ARG A 53 22.10 3.23 -14.39
C ARG A 53 21.21 3.11 -13.16
N ASP A 54 19.89 3.23 -13.31
CA ASP A 54 18.92 2.98 -12.22
C ASP A 54 18.82 1.49 -11.86
N GLU A 55 18.99 0.59 -12.82
CA GLU A 55 19.06 -0.87 -12.59
C GLU A 55 20.40 -1.28 -11.94
N GLY A 56 21.45 -0.49 -12.09
CA GLY A 56 22.74 -0.64 -11.38
C GLY A 56 22.71 -0.11 -9.94
N ALA A 57 21.79 0.78 -9.59
CA ALA A 57 21.51 1.12 -8.21
C ALA A 57 20.94 -0.12 -7.51
N SER A 58 21.56 -0.56 -6.41
CA SER A 58 21.12 -1.76 -5.69
C SER A 58 19.62 -1.64 -5.38
N MET A 59 18.83 -2.62 -5.82
CA MET A 59 17.39 -2.65 -5.58
C MET A 59 17.10 -2.32 -4.11
N PRO A 60 16.16 -1.37 -3.81
CA PRO A 60 15.82 -0.97 -2.45
C PRO A 60 15.45 -2.17 -1.57
N LEU A 61 15.82 -2.13 -0.30
CA LEU A 61 15.56 -3.24 0.63
C LEU A 61 14.09 -3.63 0.69
N GLY A 62 13.19 -2.66 0.65
CA GLY A 62 11.75 -2.91 0.60
C GLY A 62 11.32 -3.72 -0.61
N GLN A 63 11.91 -3.46 -1.77
CA GLN A 63 11.64 -4.21 -2.99
C GLN A 63 12.22 -5.63 -2.97
N LYS A 64 13.44 -5.79 -2.43
CA LYS A 64 14.03 -7.12 -2.21
C LYS A 64 13.16 -7.97 -1.29
N MET A 65 12.66 -7.37 -0.21
CA MET A 65 11.76 -8.05 0.73
C MET A 65 10.41 -8.39 0.08
N TRP A 66 9.87 -7.52 -0.78
CA TRP A 66 8.65 -7.78 -1.53
C TRP A 66 8.79 -8.98 -2.48
N LEU A 67 9.90 -9.08 -3.22
CA LEU A 67 10.17 -10.24 -4.06
C LEU A 67 10.24 -11.53 -3.23
N ARG A 68 10.88 -11.48 -2.07
CA ARG A 68 10.92 -12.62 -1.14
C ARG A 68 9.52 -12.98 -0.63
N ALA A 69 8.71 -11.99 -0.27
CA ALA A 69 7.34 -12.20 0.20
C ALA A 69 6.47 -12.90 -0.84
N LYS A 70 6.57 -12.53 -2.11
CA LYS A 70 5.82 -13.18 -3.21
C LYS A 70 6.14 -14.68 -3.36
N ASN A 71 7.31 -15.12 -2.94
CA ASN A 71 7.70 -16.54 -3.01
C ASN A 71 7.18 -17.37 -1.83
N ILE A 72 6.83 -16.75 -0.71
CA ILE A 72 6.47 -17.46 0.52
C ILE A 72 5.08 -17.12 1.07
N ILE A 73 4.46 -16.07 0.55
CA ILE A 73 3.11 -15.64 0.93
C ILE A 73 2.26 -15.59 -0.35
N PRO A 74 1.17 -16.35 -0.46
CA PRO A 74 0.25 -16.23 -1.59
C PRO A 74 -0.20 -14.78 -1.81
N GLY A 75 0.08 -14.22 -3.00
CA GLY A 75 -0.17 -12.80 -3.29
C GLY A 75 0.82 -11.80 -2.66
N GLY A 76 1.84 -12.28 -1.94
CA GLY A 76 2.90 -11.45 -1.33
C GLY A 76 2.48 -10.68 -0.08
N THR A 77 1.18 -10.52 0.18
CA THR A 77 0.64 -9.79 1.33
C THR A 77 -0.72 -10.34 1.72
N MET A 78 -1.08 -10.23 3.00
CA MET A 78 -2.40 -10.63 3.50
C MET A 78 -3.50 -9.61 3.15
N LEU A 79 -3.14 -8.37 2.81
CA LEU A 79 -4.09 -7.29 2.51
C LEU A 79 -3.84 -6.76 1.09
N PHE A 80 -4.84 -6.89 0.23
CA PHE A 80 -4.78 -6.39 -1.15
C PHE A 80 -4.41 -4.91 -1.22
N SER A 81 -4.95 -4.08 -0.32
CA SER A 81 -4.65 -2.65 -0.23
C SER A 81 -3.19 -2.32 0.12
N LYS A 82 -2.40 -3.30 0.51
CA LYS A 82 -0.95 -3.15 0.80
C LYS A 82 -0.06 -3.75 -0.27
N ASN A 83 -0.62 -4.17 -1.41
CA ASN A 83 0.17 -4.68 -2.51
C ASN A 83 0.96 -3.54 -3.20
N PRO A 84 2.29 -3.52 -3.12
CA PRO A 84 3.12 -2.46 -3.69
C PRO A 84 2.99 -2.32 -5.21
N ASP A 85 2.71 -3.42 -5.89
CA ASP A 85 2.62 -3.44 -7.36
C ASP A 85 1.40 -2.65 -7.89
N LEU A 86 0.42 -2.33 -7.00
CA LEU A 86 -0.76 -1.50 -7.34
C LEU A 86 -0.47 0.01 -7.30
N PHE A 87 0.62 0.44 -6.66
CA PHE A 87 0.95 1.86 -6.49
C PHE A 87 2.08 2.29 -7.43
N LEU A 88 3.31 2.01 -7.06
CA LEU A 88 4.50 2.38 -7.84
C LEU A 88 5.40 1.16 -7.96
N PRO A 89 5.16 0.30 -8.97
CA PRO A 89 5.92 -0.92 -9.15
C PRO A 89 7.42 -0.65 -9.17
N LYS A 90 8.20 -1.49 -8.46
CA LYS A 90 9.66 -1.39 -8.30
C LYS A 90 10.18 -0.17 -7.53
N LYS A 91 9.36 0.83 -7.22
CA LYS A 91 9.78 2.06 -6.51
C LYS A 91 9.03 2.29 -5.20
N TRP A 92 7.88 1.63 -4.99
CA TRP A 92 7.13 1.74 -3.73
C TRP A 92 7.96 1.22 -2.55
N PRO A 93 8.05 1.92 -1.41
CA PRO A 93 8.89 1.53 -0.27
C PRO A 93 8.46 0.24 0.43
N SER A 94 7.32 -0.31 0.12
CA SER A 94 6.74 -1.62 0.48
C SER A 94 6.67 -1.95 1.97
N TYR A 95 7.71 -1.69 2.75
CA TYR A 95 7.83 -2.04 4.17
C TYR A 95 8.36 -0.87 4.98
N PHE A 96 7.95 -0.80 6.24
CA PHE A 96 8.36 0.24 7.17
C PHE A 96 9.13 -0.34 8.36
N THR A 97 10.00 0.46 8.95
CA THR A 97 10.67 0.18 10.24
C THR A 97 10.01 0.93 11.38
N LYS A 98 9.48 2.12 11.10
CA LYS A 98 8.92 3.01 12.11
C LYS A 98 7.81 3.84 11.50
N ALA A 99 6.78 4.09 12.30
CA ALA A 99 5.73 5.07 12.01
C ALA A 99 5.45 5.92 13.26
N LYS A 100 5.28 7.24 13.09
CA LYS A 100 4.95 8.15 14.20
C LYS A 100 4.21 9.39 13.69
N GLY A 101 3.10 9.74 14.33
CA GLY A 101 2.25 10.82 13.88
C GLY A 101 1.74 10.56 12.46
N CYS A 102 2.05 11.43 11.52
CA CYS A 102 1.73 11.28 10.10
C CYS A 102 2.95 10.85 9.24
N HIS A 103 4.02 10.35 9.86
CA HIS A 103 5.23 9.97 9.15
C HIS A 103 5.53 8.49 9.26
N ILE A 104 6.09 7.93 8.19
CA ILE A 104 6.61 6.57 8.13
C ILE A 104 8.08 6.59 7.66
N TRP A 105 8.84 5.59 8.06
CA TRP A 105 10.23 5.37 7.63
C TRP A 105 10.34 3.98 7.02
N ASP A 106 10.91 3.91 5.84
CA ASP A 106 11.16 2.64 5.18
C ASP A 106 12.32 1.85 5.79
N LEU A 107 12.69 0.73 5.19
CA LEU A 107 13.79 -0.12 5.65
C LEU A 107 15.17 0.53 5.52
N GLU A 108 15.27 1.61 4.76
CA GLU A 108 16.48 2.39 4.53
C GLU A 108 16.48 3.69 5.38
N ASN A 109 15.53 3.80 6.33
CA ASN A 109 15.29 4.96 7.20
C ASN A 109 14.93 6.25 6.44
N LYS A 110 14.52 6.15 5.19
CA LYS A 110 13.98 7.29 4.46
C LYS A 110 12.60 7.62 4.99
N LYS A 111 12.40 8.91 5.32
CA LYS A 111 11.17 9.43 5.91
C LYS A 111 10.19 9.84 4.82
N TYR A 112 8.92 9.48 5.00
CA TYR A 112 7.80 9.87 4.15
C TYR A 112 6.68 10.50 4.98
N LEU A 113 5.94 11.41 4.37
CA LEU A 113 4.66 11.89 4.89
C LEU A 113 3.57 10.95 4.38
N ASP A 114 2.82 10.33 5.29
CA ASP A 114 1.67 9.50 4.92
C ASP A 114 0.44 10.39 4.68
N MET A 115 0.09 10.53 3.40
CA MET A 115 -1.08 11.30 2.95
C MET A 115 -2.33 10.41 2.79
N SER A 116 -2.26 9.14 3.21
CA SER A 116 -3.41 8.23 3.24
C SER A 116 -4.19 8.36 4.55
N PHE A 117 -5.25 7.57 4.69
CA PHE A 117 -5.96 7.44 5.97
C PHE A 117 -5.33 6.38 6.90
N MET A 118 -4.01 6.38 6.94
CA MET A 118 -3.15 5.70 7.92
C MET A 118 -3.62 4.31 8.37
N GLY A 119 -3.22 3.29 7.61
CA GLY A 119 -3.57 1.90 7.92
C GLY A 119 -5.06 1.59 7.76
N VAL A 120 -5.68 2.13 6.68
CA VAL A 120 -7.11 1.91 6.37
C VAL A 120 -8.02 2.41 7.50
N GLY A 121 -7.73 3.59 8.04
CA GLY A 121 -8.52 4.25 9.07
C GLY A 121 -8.29 3.73 10.49
N THR A 122 -7.41 2.77 10.70
CA THR A 122 -7.15 2.22 12.05
C THR A 122 -6.34 3.15 12.95
N ASN A 123 -5.58 4.08 12.36
CA ASN A 123 -4.68 5.00 13.08
C ASN A 123 -5.06 6.46 12.91
N ILE A 124 -6.34 6.80 12.97
CA ILE A 124 -6.85 8.16 12.76
C ILE A 124 -6.30 9.19 13.76
N LEU A 125 -5.79 8.76 14.91
CA LEU A 125 -5.12 9.61 15.91
C LEU A 125 -3.62 9.77 15.64
N GLY A 126 -3.14 9.23 14.54
CA GLY A 126 -1.72 9.16 14.19
C GLY A 126 -1.04 7.89 14.69
N TYR A 127 0.05 7.53 14.01
CA TYR A 127 0.89 6.39 14.38
C TYR A 127 1.57 6.60 15.73
N ALA A 128 1.72 5.52 16.48
CA ALA A 128 2.43 5.51 17.77
C ALA A 128 1.95 6.63 18.70
N ASN A 129 0.64 6.73 18.90
CA ASN A 129 0.06 7.71 19.82
C ASN A 129 0.38 7.32 21.27
N PRO A 130 1.14 8.15 22.02
CA PRO A 130 1.64 7.76 23.33
C PRO A 130 0.53 7.56 24.37
N LYS A 131 -0.62 8.19 24.22
CA LYS A 131 -1.77 8.00 25.13
C LYS A 131 -2.34 6.59 24.99
N ILE A 132 -2.40 6.08 23.75
CA ILE A 132 -2.89 4.72 23.46
C ILE A 132 -1.80 3.71 23.81
N ASP A 133 -0.58 3.90 23.30
CA ASP A 133 0.53 2.95 23.46
C ASP A 133 0.82 2.68 24.94
N ASN A 134 0.83 3.73 25.79
CA ASN A 134 1.08 3.57 27.23
C ASN A 134 0.00 2.72 27.91
N GLN A 135 -1.27 2.84 27.50
CA GLN A 135 -2.33 2.00 28.05
C GLN A 135 -2.21 0.54 27.59
N VAL A 136 -1.87 0.35 26.31
CA VAL A 136 -1.63 -1.00 25.77
C VAL A 136 -0.44 -1.66 26.47
N ILE A 137 0.68 -0.95 26.65
CA ILE A 137 1.86 -1.45 27.38
C ILE A 137 1.50 -1.81 28.82
N LYS A 138 0.73 -0.98 29.50
CA LYS A 138 0.24 -1.27 30.86
C LYS A 138 -0.62 -2.52 30.90
N SER A 139 -1.50 -2.71 29.91
CA SER A 139 -2.34 -3.90 29.81
C SER A 139 -1.51 -5.16 29.56
N ILE A 140 -0.54 -5.09 28.64
CA ILE A 140 0.35 -6.22 28.31
C ILE A 140 1.15 -6.68 29.55
N LYS A 141 1.62 -5.75 30.39
CA LYS A 141 2.34 -6.08 31.64
C LYS A 141 1.47 -6.86 32.64
N ASN A 142 0.15 -6.74 32.54
CA ASN A 142 -0.80 -7.50 33.37
C ASN A 142 -1.30 -8.78 32.69
N SER A 143 -0.67 -9.21 31.62
CA SER A 143 -1.06 -10.26 30.67
C SER A 143 -2.16 -9.82 29.69
N ASN A 144 -1.97 -10.21 28.44
CA ASN A 144 -2.91 -9.97 27.36
C ASN A 144 -3.89 -11.12 27.15
N MET A 145 -3.69 -12.25 27.83
CA MET A 145 -4.55 -13.43 27.78
C MET A 145 -4.44 -14.22 29.08
N SER A 146 -5.55 -14.81 29.49
CA SER A 146 -5.60 -15.77 30.60
C SER A 146 -6.73 -16.78 30.36
N THR A 147 -6.88 -17.76 31.29
CA THR A 147 -8.02 -18.70 31.30
C THR A 147 -9.35 -17.98 31.60
N LEU A 148 -9.30 -16.83 32.28
CA LEU A 148 -10.46 -16.02 32.60
C LEU A 148 -10.70 -14.99 31.47
N ASN A 149 -11.96 -14.56 31.35
CA ASN A 149 -12.36 -13.53 30.39
C ASN A 149 -11.74 -12.17 30.72
N SER A 150 -11.49 -11.37 29.69
CA SER A 150 -11.01 -10.00 29.85
C SER A 150 -12.16 -9.06 30.17
N LYS A 151 -12.02 -8.24 31.20
CA LYS A 151 -12.97 -7.15 31.50
C LYS A 151 -13.12 -6.12 30.41
N TYR A 152 -12.09 -5.97 29.55
CA TYR A 152 -12.09 -5.00 28.45
C TYR A 152 -13.11 -5.35 27.35
N GLU A 153 -13.49 -6.61 27.21
CA GLU A 153 -14.57 -7.01 26.28
C GLU A 153 -15.90 -6.38 26.70
N ILE A 154 -16.20 -6.41 28.01
CA ILE A 154 -17.43 -5.83 28.57
C ILE A 154 -17.41 -4.30 28.37
N PHE A 155 -16.34 -3.63 28.76
CA PHE A 155 -16.23 -2.17 28.65
C PHE A 155 -16.35 -1.68 27.19
N LEU A 156 -15.78 -2.45 26.24
CA LEU A 156 -15.90 -2.13 24.84
C LEU A 156 -17.33 -2.36 24.32
N ALA A 157 -17.99 -3.45 24.72
CA ALA A 157 -19.37 -3.74 24.35
C ALA A 157 -20.32 -2.66 24.87
N GLU A 158 -20.22 -2.29 26.15
CA GLU A 158 -20.99 -1.20 26.76
C GLU A 158 -20.80 0.12 26.01
N LYS A 159 -19.54 0.46 25.67
CA LYS A 159 -19.26 1.69 24.93
C LYS A 159 -19.83 1.70 23.52
N LEU A 160 -19.81 0.56 22.82
CA LEU A 160 -20.41 0.44 21.50
C LEU A 160 -21.94 0.58 21.55
N ILE A 161 -22.60 -0.03 22.52
CA ILE A 161 -24.06 0.06 22.72
C ILE A 161 -24.43 1.52 23.11
N GLU A 162 -23.64 2.18 23.94
CA GLU A 162 -23.83 3.59 24.26
C GLU A 162 -23.81 4.50 23.02
N ILE A 163 -22.88 4.25 22.10
CA ILE A 163 -22.72 5.02 20.86
C ILE A 163 -23.80 4.65 19.83
N HIS A 164 -24.12 3.38 19.72
CA HIS A 164 -25.07 2.83 18.75
C HIS A 164 -26.42 2.51 19.43
N LYS A 165 -27.25 3.51 19.64
CA LYS A 165 -28.52 3.41 20.37
C LYS A 165 -29.54 2.41 19.80
N TRP A 166 -29.33 1.94 18.59
CA TRP A 166 -30.13 0.91 17.92
C TRP A 166 -29.68 -0.53 18.27
N ALA A 167 -28.54 -0.69 18.93
CA ALA A 167 -27.95 -2.00 19.23
C ALA A 167 -28.15 -2.34 20.72
N ASP A 168 -28.60 -3.54 20.99
CA ASP A 168 -28.76 -4.08 22.35
C ASP A 168 -27.56 -4.93 22.77
N MET A 169 -26.81 -5.47 21.80
CA MET A 169 -25.69 -6.38 22.05
C MET A 169 -24.54 -6.12 21.05
N ALA A 170 -23.32 -6.47 21.43
CA ALA A 170 -22.14 -6.42 20.59
C ALA A 170 -21.44 -7.78 20.53
N ARG A 171 -21.09 -8.24 19.32
CA ARG A 171 -20.29 -9.44 19.09
C ARG A 171 -18.98 -9.07 18.42
N PHE A 172 -17.88 -9.51 19.01
CA PHE A 172 -16.55 -9.26 18.47
C PHE A 172 -16.05 -10.38 17.56
N ALA A 173 -15.28 -10.02 16.55
CA ALA A 173 -14.55 -10.92 15.67
C ALA A 173 -13.17 -10.35 15.40
N ARG A 174 -12.20 -11.19 15.01
CA ARG A 174 -10.82 -10.74 14.75
C ARG A 174 -10.62 -10.16 13.35
N THR A 175 -11.49 -10.54 12.42
CA THR A 175 -11.39 -10.09 11.02
C THR A 175 -12.76 -9.72 10.47
N GLY A 176 -12.78 -8.88 9.42
CA GLY A 176 -14.02 -8.53 8.72
C GLY A 176 -14.73 -9.75 8.11
N GLY A 177 -13.96 -10.73 7.62
CA GLY A 177 -14.51 -11.99 7.09
C GLY A 177 -15.23 -12.81 8.17
N GLU A 178 -14.66 -12.90 9.36
CA GLU A 178 -15.32 -13.54 10.52
C GLU A 178 -16.59 -12.76 10.93
N ALA A 179 -16.52 -11.43 11.02
CA ALA A 179 -17.67 -10.61 11.38
C ALA A 179 -18.83 -10.81 10.39
N ASN A 180 -18.56 -10.76 9.09
CA ASN A 180 -19.57 -10.99 8.06
C ASN A 180 -20.14 -12.41 8.12
N SER A 181 -19.31 -13.43 8.35
CA SER A 181 -19.77 -14.81 8.49
C SER A 181 -20.69 -14.99 9.70
N ILE A 182 -20.37 -14.34 10.83
CA ILE A 182 -21.21 -14.34 12.03
C ILE A 182 -22.53 -13.62 11.74
N ALA A 183 -22.50 -12.45 11.10
CA ALA A 183 -23.70 -11.69 10.78
C ALA A 183 -24.66 -12.48 9.88
N ILE A 184 -24.13 -13.14 8.84
CA ILE A 184 -24.94 -13.99 7.94
C ILE A 184 -25.56 -15.18 8.71
N ARG A 185 -24.80 -15.82 9.61
CA ARG A 185 -25.32 -16.92 10.44
C ARG A 185 -26.45 -16.46 11.36
N LEU A 186 -26.27 -15.29 11.99
CA LEU A 186 -27.32 -14.73 12.85
C LEU A 186 -28.57 -14.43 12.04
N ALA A 187 -28.43 -13.72 10.90
CA ALA A 187 -29.57 -13.43 10.04
C ALA A 187 -30.33 -14.70 9.61
N LYS A 188 -29.61 -15.75 9.22
CA LYS A 188 -30.23 -17.04 8.85
C LYS A 188 -30.94 -17.75 10.00
N SER A 189 -30.56 -17.51 11.25
CA SER A 189 -31.21 -18.13 12.40
C SER A 189 -32.51 -17.45 12.82
N PHE A 190 -32.79 -16.26 12.26
CA PHE A 190 -34.02 -15.49 12.48
C PHE A 190 -35.05 -15.61 11.33
N LEU A 191 -34.66 -16.26 10.24
CA LEU A 191 -35.51 -16.54 9.08
C LEU A 191 -36.07 -17.97 9.18
#